data_c1e3f008987c2bc2c77cadcbf3da2097
#
_entry.id   c1e3f008987c2bc2c77cadcbf3da2097
#
_cell.length_a   1.000
_cell.length_b   1.000
_cell.length_c   1.000
_cell.angle_alpha   90.00
_cell.angle_beta   90.00
_cell.angle_gamma   90.00
#
_symmetry.space_group_name_H-M   'P 1'
#
loop_
_entity.id
_entity.type
_entity.pdbx_description
1 polymer ?
#
loop_
_entity_poly.entity_id
_entity_poly.type
_entity_poly.pdbx_seq_one_letter_code
_entity_poly.pdbx_strand_id
1 'polypeptide(L)'
;MIDLYSMTEEELVTLMEELSEPRFRAKQVFSWLSSGTPIAEMTNLSKALREKLAARCTDTLPKVEKKLVSQIDGTVKYLFALHDGECVESVLMRYKHGNTLCISSQVGCRMGCRFCASTIGGRVRDLLPSELLGQVIAAERDSGERVSNIVMMGIGEPLDNYDNVIRFLRLVNEKEGLNIGYRHISLSTCGVVPGIRRLAEEALPITLSISLHASDDETRSALMPVNKKWPIAELLSACVDYYKKTRRRISFEYTLIAGKNDTEEGARALAALLKNAFRGTDAPLHVNLIRVNAVEETGMRQGSVEGANRFAEILNSLGVVATVRRRLGSDVNAACGQLRRASGGKANEN
;
A
#
# COMPACT_ATOMS: atom_id res chain seq x y z
N MET A 1 17.79 19.52 7.10
CA MET A 1 18.76 18.43 6.84
C MET A 1 18.23 17.61 5.67
N ILE A 2 19.11 17.07 4.83
CA ILE A 2 18.76 16.26 3.66
C ILE A 2 18.41 14.84 4.14
N ASP A 3 17.28 14.30 3.69
CA ASP A 3 16.87 12.93 4.02
C ASP A 3 17.50 11.94 3.04
N LEU A 4 18.51 11.21 3.49
CA LEU A 4 19.28 10.30 2.64
C LEU A 4 18.44 9.15 2.07
N TYR A 5 17.51 8.60 2.86
CA TYR A 5 16.66 7.49 2.41
C TYR A 5 15.64 7.89 1.35
N SER A 6 15.43 9.19 1.15
CA SER A 6 14.59 9.71 0.07
C SER A 6 15.37 10.02 -1.22
N MET A 7 16.72 9.85 -1.23
CA MET A 7 17.57 10.17 -2.37
C MET A 7 17.76 8.96 -3.29
N THR A 8 17.77 9.24 -4.61
CA THR A 8 18.24 8.27 -5.61
C THR A 8 19.77 8.20 -5.65
N GLU A 9 20.33 7.16 -6.28
CA GLU A 9 21.77 7.07 -6.46
C GLU A 9 22.34 8.29 -7.23
N GLU A 10 21.62 8.79 -8.24
CA GLU A 10 22.01 9.98 -9.02
C GLU A 10 22.08 11.26 -8.15
N GLU A 11 21.12 11.44 -7.26
CA GLU A 11 21.12 12.57 -6.32
C GLU A 11 22.23 12.45 -5.27
N LEU A 12 22.54 11.22 -4.84
CA LEU A 12 23.70 10.98 -3.99
C LEU A 12 24.99 11.30 -4.71
N VAL A 13 25.10 11.08 -6.04
CA VAL A 13 26.26 11.52 -6.82
C VAL A 13 26.41 13.04 -6.73
N THR A 14 25.33 13.78 -6.92
CA THR A 14 25.35 15.25 -6.79
C THR A 14 25.76 15.68 -5.38
N LEU A 15 25.23 15.01 -4.35
CA LEU A 15 25.61 15.28 -2.95
C LEU A 15 27.10 15.01 -2.71
N MET A 16 27.68 13.94 -3.28
CA MET A 16 29.10 13.66 -3.13
C MET A 16 29.95 14.76 -3.78
N GLU A 17 29.57 15.26 -4.96
CA GLU A 17 30.24 16.37 -5.63
C GLU A 17 30.21 17.65 -4.78
N GLU A 18 29.06 17.99 -4.18
CA GLU A 18 28.93 19.11 -3.26
C GLU A 18 29.80 18.98 -2.00
N LEU A 19 30.04 17.75 -1.54
CA LEU A 19 30.89 17.45 -0.41
C LEU A 19 32.37 17.36 -0.77
N SER A 20 32.72 17.58 -2.06
CA SER A 20 34.07 17.40 -2.62
C SER A 20 34.58 15.96 -2.43
N GLU A 21 33.72 14.99 -2.63
CA GLU A 21 34.01 13.56 -2.55
C GLU A 21 33.85 12.86 -3.91
N PRO A 22 34.57 11.78 -4.16
CA PRO A 22 34.49 11.06 -5.44
C PRO A 22 33.09 10.49 -5.71
N ARG A 23 32.60 10.58 -6.94
CA ARG A 23 31.26 10.13 -7.39
C ARG A 23 30.93 8.69 -7.01
N PHE A 24 31.91 7.77 -7.06
CA PHE A 24 31.69 6.36 -6.72
C PHE A 24 31.28 6.13 -5.26
N ARG A 25 31.50 7.10 -4.37
CA ARG A 25 31.04 7.06 -2.98
C ARG A 25 29.52 7.05 -2.87
N ALA A 26 28.83 7.63 -3.84
CA ALA A 26 27.36 7.59 -3.88
C ALA A 26 26.83 6.15 -3.88
N LYS A 27 27.39 5.28 -4.71
CA LYS A 27 27.01 3.86 -4.75
C LYS A 27 27.28 3.15 -3.42
N GLN A 28 28.39 3.47 -2.76
CA GLN A 28 28.69 2.89 -1.45
C GLN A 28 27.70 3.34 -0.39
N VAL A 29 27.36 4.65 -0.36
CA VAL A 29 26.34 5.18 0.56
C VAL A 29 24.99 4.53 0.27
N PHE A 30 24.57 4.47 -1.00
CA PHE A 30 23.29 3.89 -1.39
C PHE A 30 23.14 2.42 -0.97
N SER A 31 24.21 1.62 -1.16
CA SER A 31 24.23 0.22 -0.72
C SER A 31 24.06 0.08 0.80
N TRP A 32 24.69 0.94 1.60
CA TRP A 32 24.52 0.96 3.05
C TRP A 32 23.10 1.37 3.47
N LEU A 33 22.56 2.40 2.83
CA LEU A 33 21.19 2.84 3.08
C LEU A 33 20.19 1.71 2.79
N SER A 34 20.38 0.97 1.71
CA SER A 34 19.49 -0.15 1.34
C SER A 34 19.45 -1.28 2.37
N SER A 35 20.51 -1.44 3.16
CA SER A 35 20.56 -2.38 4.29
C SER A 35 20.06 -1.77 5.61
N GLY A 36 19.69 -0.50 5.61
CA GLY A 36 19.26 0.22 6.82
C GLY A 36 20.40 0.55 7.77
N THR A 37 21.64 0.61 7.27
CA THR A 37 22.82 0.90 8.08
C THR A 37 22.96 2.41 8.29
N PRO A 38 23.05 2.89 9.54
CA PRO A 38 23.23 4.31 9.80
C PRO A 38 24.60 4.83 9.38
N ILE A 39 24.71 6.13 9.06
CA ILE A 39 25.94 6.79 8.60
C ILE A 39 27.14 6.42 9.50
N ALA A 40 26.95 6.41 10.81
CA ALA A 40 28.01 6.12 11.79
C ALA A 40 28.65 4.74 11.59
N GLU A 41 27.91 3.77 11.06
CA GLU A 41 28.30 2.37 10.87
C GLU A 41 28.76 2.03 9.45
N MET A 42 28.81 3.00 8.51
CA MET A 42 29.25 2.80 7.14
C MET A 42 30.79 2.67 7.08
N THR A 43 31.29 1.48 7.41
CA THR A 43 32.72 1.24 7.71
C THR A 43 33.68 1.43 6.54
N ASN A 44 33.22 1.29 5.28
CA ASN A 44 34.05 1.54 4.09
C ASN A 44 34.12 3.02 3.67
N LEU A 45 33.45 3.91 4.39
CA LEU A 45 33.55 5.35 4.26
C LEU A 45 34.56 5.92 5.28
N SER A 46 35.35 6.91 4.84
CA SER A 46 36.26 7.61 5.74
C SER A 46 35.48 8.29 6.90
N LYS A 47 36.13 8.44 8.05
CA LYS A 47 35.53 9.16 9.18
C LYS A 47 35.12 10.58 8.77
N ALA A 48 35.98 11.28 8.01
CA ALA A 48 35.69 12.64 7.51
C ALA A 48 34.43 12.69 6.64
N LEU A 49 34.20 11.71 5.75
CA LEU A 49 32.99 11.67 4.93
C LEU A 49 31.76 11.40 5.78
N ARG A 50 31.82 10.48 6.74
CA ARG A 50 30.72 10.22 7.66
C ARG A 50 30.33 11.45 8.48
N GLU A 51 31.35 12.22 8.95
CA GLU A 51 31.10 13.50 9.65
C GLU A 51 30.46 14.56 8.74
N LYS A 52 30.93 14.70 7.49
CA LYS A 52 30.30 15.59 6.50
C LYS A 52 28.84 15.22 6.24
N LEU A 53 28.54 13.92 6.07
CA LEU A 53 27.17 13.42 5.88
C LEU A 53 26.31 13.70 7.11
N ALA A 54 26.77 13.35 8.30
CA ALA A 54 26.02 13.56 9.56
C ALA A 54 25.72 15.03 9.84
N ALA A 55 26.59 15.95 9.40
CA ALA A 55 26.38 17.39 9.56
C ALA A 55 25.27 17.96 8.64
N ARG A 56 25.01 17.35 7.49
CA ARG A 56 24.06 17.86 6.47
C ARG A 56 22.81 17.01 6.29
N CYS A 57 22.87 15.74 6.66
CA CYS A 57 21.87 14.74 6.31
C CYS A 57 21.26 14.08 7.55
N THR A 58 20.09 13.48 7.34
CA THR A 58 19.45 12.55 8.27
C THR A 58 19.41 11.15 7.64
N ASP A 59 19.57 10.14 8.48
CA ASP A 59 19.47 8.71 8.14
C ASP A 59 18.47 8.00 9.05
N THR A 60 17.37 8.68 9.36
CA THR A 60 16.36 8.18 10.28
C THR A 60 15.39 7.24 9.55
N LEU A 61 15.24 6.04 10.08
CA LEU A 61 14.24 5.06 9.67
C LEU A 61 13.15 4.87 10.72
N PRO A 62 11.94 4.45 10.33
CA PRO A 62 10.92 3.99 11.27
C PRO A 62 11.47 2.88 12.16
N LYS A 63 11.13 2.94 13.45
CA LYS A 63 11.56 1.93 14.45
C LYS A 63 10.40 1.00 14.78
N VAL A 64 10.69 -0.29 14.95
CA VAL A 64 9.71 -1.25 15.46
C VAL A 64 9.39 -0.91 16.91
N GLU A 65 8.23 -0.33 17.15
CA GLU A 65 7.71 -0.01 18.48
C GLU A 65 7.04 -1.25 19.11
N LYS A 66 6.24 -1.96 18.30
CA LYS A 66 5.54 -3.17 18.72
C LYS A 66 5.41 -4.12 17.55
N LYS A 67 5.48 -5.42 17.82
CA LYS A 67 5.09 -6.45 16.86
C LYS A 67 4.18 -7.49 17.48
N LEU A 68 3.20 -7.93 16.71
CA LEU A 68 2.29 -9.01 17.05
C LEU A 68 2.42 -10.11 16.00
N VAL A 69 2.63 -11.34 16.46
CA VAL A 69 2.78 -12.51 15.57
C VAL A 69 1.54 -13.37 15.69
N SER A 70 0.85 -13.59 14.58
CA SER A 70 -0.31 -14.48 14.53
C SER A 70 0.09 -15.92 14.89
N GLN A 71 -0.63 -16.50 15.81
CA GLN A 71 -0.48 -17.90 16.19
C GLN A 71 -1.16 -18.86 15.18
N ILE A 72 -2.00 -18.29 14.30
CA ILE A 72 -2.77 -19.08 13.32
C ILE A 72 -1.95 -19.33 12.04
N ASP A 73 -1.24 -18.28 11.56
CA ASP A 73 -0.64 -18.33 10.22
C ASP A 73 0.75 -17.66 10.12
N GLY A 74 1.30 -17.21 11.26
CA GLY A 74 2.60 -16.57 11.33
C GLY A 74 2.68 -15.16 10.74
N THR A 75 1.54 -14.55 10.36
CA THR A 75 1.49 -13.14 9.94
C THR A 75 2.02 -12.23 11.04
N VAL A 76 2.86 -11.27 10.67
CA VAL A 76 3.41 -10.31 11.64
C VAL A 76 2.81 -8.95 11.40
N LYS A 77 2.18 -8.37 12.41
CA LYS A 77 1.74 -6.99 12.43
C LYS A 77 2.75 -6.13 13.17
N TYR A 78 3.28 -5.14 12.48
CA TYR A 78 4.21 -4.16 13.03
C TYR A 78 3.50 -2.85 13.35
N LEU A 79 3.88 -2.23 14.45
CA LEU A 79 3.69 -0.83 14.74
C LEU A 79 5.05 -0.14 14.61
N PHE A 80 5.17 0.77 13.68
CA PHE A 80 6.39 1.54 13.45
C PHE A 80 6.25 2.96 14.02
N ALA A 81 7.17 3.34 14.89
CA ALA A 81 7.31 4.71 15.37
C ALA A 81 8.08 5.55 14.36
N LEU A 82 7.55 6.73 14.02
CA LEU A 82 8.14 7.72 13.14
C LEU A 82 8.93 8.76 13.94
N HIS A 83 9.71 9.60 13.25
CA HIS A 83 10.60 10.57 13.89
C HIS A 83 9.88 11.68 14.70
N ASP A 84 8.62 11.92 14.39
CA ASP A 84 7.76 12.93 15.03
C ASP A 84 6.86 12.37 16.14
N GLY A 85 7.03 11.10 16.50
CA GLY A 85 6.25 10.41 17.53
C GLY A 85 4.91 9.83 17.02
N GLU A 86 4.57 10.04 15.75
CA GLU A 86 3.43 9.35 15.12
C GLU A 86 3.80 7.88 14.85
N CYS A 87 2.78 7.03 14.70
CA CYS A 87 2.97 5.62 14.41
C CYS A 87 2.11 5.18 13.23
N VAL A 88 2.63 4.21 12.48
CA VAL A 88 1.91 3.53 11.40
C VAL A 88 2.03 2.03 11.52
N GLU A 89 1.04 1.31 11.02
CA GLU A 89 1.02 -0.14 11.04
C GLU A 89 1.36 -0.72 9.67
N SER A 90 2.07 -1.85 9.66
CA SER A 90 2.37 -2.66 8.48
C SER A 90 2.18 -4.15 8.79
N VAL A 91 1.98 -4.96 7.76
CA VAL A 91 1.72 -6.39 7.93
C VAL A 91 2.60 -7.22 7.01
N LEU A 92 3.43 -8.07 7.57
CA LEU A 92 4.22 -9.05 6.86
C LEU A 92 3.45 -10.37 6.78
N MET A 93 3.14 -10.80 5.56
CA MET A 93 2.41 -12.02 5.25
C MET A 93 3.30 -12.99 4.50
N ARG A 94 3.30 -14.25 4.91
CA ARG A 94 4.09 -15.31 4.29
C ARG A 94 3.24 -16.10 3.30
N TYR A 95 3.64 -16.10 2.03
CA TYR A 95 3.01 -16.90 0.98
C TYR A 95 4.01 -17.87 0.37
N LYS A 96 3.53 -18.91 -0.27
CA LYS A 96 4.40 -19.88 -0.99
C LYS A 96 5.24 -19.23 -2.09
N HIS A 97 4.80 -18.10 -2.64
CA HIS A 97 5.46 -17.35 -3.71
C HIS A 97 6.31 -16.18 -3.20
N GLY A 98 6.57 -16.11 -1.90
CA GLY A 98 7.40 -15.09 -1.27
C GLY A 98 6.64 -14.23 -0.26
N ASN A 99 7.40 -13.51 0.56
CA ASN A 99 6.85 -12.66 1.60
C ASN A 99 6.28 -11.38 1.02
N THR A 100 5.10 -11.00 1.46
CA THR A 100 4.41 -9.77 1.05
C THR A 100 4.30 -8.84 2.25
N LEU A 101 4.78 -7.61 2.09
CA LEU A 101 4.58 -6.55 3.08
C LEU A 101 3.44 -5.62 2.65
N CYS A 102 2.43 -5.48 3.52
CA CYS A 102 1.41 -4.45 3.40
C CYS A 102 1.91 -3.20 4.11
N ILE A 103 2.11 -2.11 3.38
CA ILE A 103 2.64 -0.85 3.92
C ILE A 103 1.58 0.24 3.97
N SER A 104 1.77 1.17 4.90
CA SER A 104 0.99 2.41 5.04
C SER A 104 1.59 3.53 4.21
N SER A 105 0.76 4.45 3.73
CA SER A 105 1.17 5.60 2.91
C SER A 105 0.96 6.97 3.56
N GLN A 106 0.19 7.02 4.65
CA GLN A 106 -0.11 8.25 5.39
C GLN A 106 -0.22 7.94 6.88
N VAL A 107 -0.09 8.96 7.71
CA VAL A 107 -0.49 8.92 9.12
C VAL A 107 -1.98 9.26 9.18
N GLY A 108 -2.83 8.24 9.35
CA GLY A 108 -4.28 8.34 9.22
C GLY A 108 -4.75 8.45 7.77
N CYS A 109 -6.06 8.62 7.55
CA CYS A 109 -6.65 8.68 6.21
C CYS A 109 -7.88 9.60 6.20
N ARG A 110 -7.99 10.47 5.21
CA ARG A 110 -9.13 11.39 5.09
C ARG A 110 -10.27 10.92 4.18
N MET A 111 -10.15 9.73 3.59
CA MET A 111 -11.12 9.27 2.58
C MET A 111 -12.47 8.89 3.16
N GLY A 112 -12.55 8.59 4.45
CA GLY A 112 -13.81 8.40 5.18
C GLY A 112 -14.54 7.10 4.84
N CYS A 113 -13.85 6.07 4.31
CA CYS A 113 -14.46 4.77 4.04
C CYS A 113 -15.04 4.18 5.32
N ARG A 114 -16.37 3.94 5.35
CA ARG A 114 -17.10 3.62 6.58
C ARG A 114 -16.82 2.23 7.15
N PHE A 115 -16.14 1.38 6.41
CA PHE A 115 -15.72 0.05 6.86
C PHE A 115 -14.26 -0.02 7.31
N CYS A 116 -13.52 1.12 7.28
CA CYS A 116 -12.07 1.13 7.47
C CYS A 116 -11.67 1.89 8.74
N ALA A 117 -10.95 1.22 9.63
CA ALA A 117 -10.42 1.81 10.86
C ALA A 117 -9.40 2.93 10.62
N SER A 118 -8.70 2.90 9.48
CA SER A 118 -7.67 3.91 9.14
C SER A 118 -8.22 5.33 8.99
N THR A 119 -9.55 5.48 8.84
CA THR A 119 -10.20 6.80 8.73
C THR A 119 -10.57 7.40 10.08
N ILE A 120 -10.52 6.60 11.15
CA ILE A 120 -10.81 7.06 12.52
C ILE A 120 -9.72 8.04 12.95
N GLY A 121 -10.10 9.27 13.30
CA GLY A 121 -9.16 10.34 13.65
C GLY A 121 -8.60 11.12 12.45
N GLY A 122 -9.03 10.82 11.22
CA GLY A 122 -8.65 11.55 10.02
C GLY A 122 -7.19 11.37 9.60
N ARG A 123 -6.72 12.25 8.70
CA ARG A 123 -5.33 12.29 8.23
C ARG A 123 -4.54 13.36 8.98
N VAL A 124 -3.35 13.01 9.43
CA VAL A 124 -2.38 13.95 10.00
C VAL A 124 -1.45 14.48 8.92
N ARG A 125 -0.70 13.58 8.28
CA ARG A 125 0.25 13.93 7.21
C ARG A 125 0.52 12.76 6.26
N ASP A 126 1.16 13.08 5.18
CA ASP A 126 1.72 12.11 4.26
C ASP A 126 2.99 11.50 4.82
N LEU A 127 3.29 10.25 4.47
CA LEU A 127 4.59 9.64 4.73
C LEU A 127 5.60 10.11 3.68
N LEU A 128 6.81 10.36 4.14
CA LEU A 128 7.96 10.65 3.27
C LEU A 128 8.40 9.38 2.53
N PRO A 129 9.14 9.52 1.41
CA PRO A 129 9.69 8.36 0.69
C PRO A 129 10.55 7.47 1.60
N SER A 130 11.35 8.06 2.48
CA SER A 130 12.16 7.37 3.49
C SER A 130 11.32 6.57 4.49
N GLU A 131 10.16 7.10 4.90
CA GLU A 131 9.26 6.42 5.82
C GLU A 131 8.51 5.26 5.14
N LEU A 132 8.20 5.39 3.84
CA LEU A 132 7.66 4.31 3.02
C LEU A 132 8.69 3.18 2.84
N LEU A 133 9.91 3.53 2.43
CA LEU A 133 11.02 2.60 2.23
C LEU A 133 11.44 1.96 3.56
N GLY A 134 11.45 2.75 4.63
CA GLY A 134 11.84 2.34 5.95
C GLY A 134 10.94 1.26 6.56
N GLN A 135 9.64 1.22 6.22
CA GLN A 135 8.76 0.12 6.63
C GLN A 135 9.26 -1.22 6.05
N VAL A 136 9.74 -1.22 4.80
CA VAL A 136 10.28 -2.43 4.15
C VAL A 136 11.59 -2.84 4.81
N ILE A 137 12.53 -1.91 4.93
CA ILE A 137 13.86 -2.15 5.53
C ILE A 137 13.73 -2.63 6.98
N ALA A 138 12.90 -1.97 7.78
CA ALA A 138 12.72 -2.32 9.19
C ALA A 138 12.05 -3.71 9.35
N ALA A 139 11.09 -4.06 8.49
CA ALA A 139 10.46 -5.38 8.50
C ALA A 139 11.44 -6.48 8.09
N GLU A 140 12.29 -6.26 7.07
CA GLU A 140 13.33 -7.22 6.68
C GLU A 140 14.37 -7.42 7.79
N ARG A 141 14.84 -6.34 8.41
CA ARG A 141 15.80 -6.41 9.52
C ARG A 141 15.26 -7.14 10.74
N ASP A 142 14.01 -6.87 11.13
CA ASP A 142 13.40 -7.52 12.30
C ASP A 142 13.05 -9.00 12.04
N SER A 143 12.54 -9.31 10.85
CA SER A 143 12.16 -10.69 10.51
C SER A 143 13.34 -11.58 10.10
N GLY A 144 14.43 -11.01 9.60
CA GLY A 144 15.51 -11.72 8.92
C GLY A 144 15.09 -12.31 7.56
N GLU A 145 13.93 -11.91 7.04
CA GLU A 145 13.35 -12.46 5.82
C GLU A 145 13.23 -11.38 4.74
N ARG A 146 13.56 -11.73 3.50
CA ARG A 146 13.39 -10.81 2.36
C ARG A 146 11.92 -10.57 2.07
N VAL A 147 11.55 -9.31 1.84
CA VAL A 147 10.26 -8.90 1.28
C VAL A 147 10.33 -9.03 -0.24
N SER A 148 9.49 -9.89 -0.79
CA SER A 148 9.43 -10.17 -2.23
C SER A 148 8.35 -9.34 -2.94
N ASN A 149 7.29 -8.97 -2.24
CA ASN A 149 6.14 -8.26 -2.79
C ASN A 149 5.69 -7.16 -1.83
N ILE A 150 5.15 -6.08 -2.39
CA ILE A 150 4.60 -4.96 -1.62
C ILE A 150 3.15 -4.72 -2.04
N VAL A 151 2.27 -4.56 -1.06
CA VAL A 151 0.91 -4.06 -1.29
C VAL A 151 0.70 -2.77 -0.51
N MET A 152 0.35 -1.70 -1.19
CA MET A 152 0.04 -0.41 -0.57
C MET A 152 -1.45 -0.38 -0.22
N MET A 153 -1.80 -1.15 0.82
CA MET A 153 -3.17 -1.36 1.31
C MET A 153 -3.28 -1.13 2.82
N GLY A 154 -2.27 -0.51 3.42
CA GLY A 154 -2.24 -0.11 4.82
C GLY A 154 -3.00 1.19 5.08
N ILE A 155 -2.52 1.97 6.04
CA ILE A 155 -3.12 3.26 6.42
C ILE A 155 -2.83 4.30 5.34
N GLY A 156 -3.88 5.03 4.90
CA GLY A 156 -3.77 6.13 3.94
C GLY A 156 -4.27 5.79 2.54
N GLU A 157 -4.28 6.82 1.71
CA GLU A 157 -4.59 6.75 0.27
C GLU A 157 -3.30 7.08 -0.52
N PRO A 158 -2.70 6.09 -1.20
CA PRO A 158 -1.44 6.31 -1.90
C PRO A 158 -1.48 7.42 -2.95
N LEU A 159 -2.60 7.56 -3.67
CA LEU A 159 -2.74 8.60 -4.70
C LEU A 159 -3.06 9.99 -4.13
N ASP A 160 -3.31 10.10 -2.84
CA ASP A 160 -3.38 11.38 -2.10
C ASP A 160 -1.98 11.83 -1.63
N ASN A 161 -1.04 10.89 -1.45
CA ASN A 161 0.38 11.09 -1.21
C ASN A 161 1.22 10.83 -2.48
N TYR A 162 0.79 11.33 -3.60
CA TYR A 162 1.23 10.90 -4.94
C TYR A 162 2.74 11.00 -5.14
N ASP A 163 3.33 12.17 -4.95
CA ASP A 163 4.72 12.42 -5.33
C ASP A 163 5.71 11.60 -4.47
N ASN A 164 5.44 11.46 -3.16
CA ASN A 164 6.22 10.61 -2.27
C ASN A 164 6.09 9.13 -2.62
N VAL A 165 4.89 8.69 -3.00
CA VAL A 165 4.64 7.31 -3.41
C VAL A 165 5.35 6.98 -4.72
N ILE A 166 5.31 7.84 -5.72
CA ILE A 166 6.05 7.63 -6.98
C ILE A 166 7.55 7.59 -6.71
N ARG A 167 8.03 8.48 -5.85
CA ARG A 167 9.44 8.49 -5.42
C ARG A 167 9.82 7.17 -4.76
N PHE A 168 9.02 6.69 -3.80
CA PHE A 168 9.20 5.40 -3.15
C PHE A 168 9.23 4.25 -4.17
N LEU A 169 8.29 4.22 -5.14
CA LEU A 169 8.24 3.16 -6.15
C LEU A 169 9.53 3.09 -6.97
N ARG A 170 10.16 4.22 -7.26
CA ARG A 170 11.46 4.28 -7.95
C ARG A 170 12.57 3.76 -7.05
N LEU A 171 12.66 4.25 -5.81
CA LEU A 171 13.69 3.86 -4.84
C LEU A 171 13.67 2.36 -4.52
N VAL A 172 12.50 1.79 -4.28
CA VAL A 172 12.38 0.35 -3.94
C VAL A 172 12.72 -0.57 -5.12
N ASN A 173 12.61 -0.07 -6.35
CA ASN A 173 12.94 -0.80 -7.57
C ASN A 173 14.43 -0.68 -7.94
N GLU A 174 15.17 0.24 -7.35
CA GLU A 174 16.59 0.44 -7.65
C GLU A 174 17.39 -0.87 -7.52
N LYS A 175 18.17 -1.17 -8.57
CA LYS A 175 18.89 -2.44 -8.71
C LYS A 175 19.92 -2.68 -7.60
N GLU A 176 20.62 -1.61 -7.20
CA GLU A 176 21.63 -1.64 -6.14
C GLU A 176 21.01 -1.46 -4.74
N GLY A 177 19.66 -1.32 -4.68
CA GLY A 177 18.87 -1.18 -3.46
C GLY A 177 18.13 -2.45 -3.08
N LEU A 178 16.88 -2.31 -2.64
CA LEU A 178 16.01 -3.44 -2.30
C LEU A 178 15.66 -4.31 -3.52
N ASN A 179 15.74 -3.74 -4.72
CA ASN A 179 15.53 -4.45 -5.99
C ASN A 179 14.21 -5.23 -6.02
N ILE A 180 13.14 -4.61 -5.55
CA ILE A 180 11.78 -5.16 -5.65
C ILE A 180 11.16 -4.64 -6.94
N GLY A 181 11.03 -5.52 -7.93
CA GLY A 181 10.54 -5.15 -9.27
C GLY A 181 9.09 -4.64 -9.23
N TYR A 182 8.76 -3.68 -10.07
CA TYR A 182 7.42 -3.08 -10.14
C TYR A 182 6.28 -4.10 -10.26
N ARG A 183 6.50 -5.24 -10.93
CA ARG A 183 5.49 -6.31 -11.07
C ARG A 183 5.14 -7.00 -9.76
N HIS A 184 5.97 -6.84 -8.75
CA HIS A 184 5.78 -7.33 -7.39
C HIS A 184 5.10 -6.30 -6.48
N ILE A 185 4.67 -5.15 -7.04
CA ILE A 185 4.05 -4.08 -6.29
C ILE A 185 2.60 -3.91 -6.73
N SER A 186 1.68 -3.88 -5.76
CA SER A 186 0.28 -3.52 -5.96
C SER A 186 -0.01 -2.21 -5.23
N LEU A 187 -0.42 -1.19 -5.99
CA LEU A 187 -0.90 0.08 -5.46
C LEU A 187 -2.41 0.05 -5.43
N SER A 188 -3.00 0.22 -4.23
CA SER A 188 -4.44 0.30 -4.07
C SER A 188 -4.89 1.74 -3.92
N THR A 189 -6.02 2.09 -4.53
CA THR A 189 -6.64 3.41 -4.38
C THR A 189 -8.15 3.29 -4.20
N CYS A 190 -8.70 4.18 -3.38
CA CYS A 190 -10.15 4.34 -3.25
C CYS A 190 -10.81 5.00 -4.49
N GLY A 191 -10.02 5.38 -5.49
CA GLY A 191 -10.50 5.96 -6.74
C GLY A 191 -10.27 7.47 -6.85
N VAL A 192 -9.08 7.95 -6.48
CA VAL A 192 -8.64 9.33 -6.74
C VAL A 192 -8.34 9.47 -8.23
N VAL A 193 -9.36 9.81 -9.02
CA VAL A 193 -9.32 9.81 -10.50
C VAL A 193 -8.15 10.62 -11.06
N PRO A 194 -7.86 11.86 -10.62
CA PRO A 194 -6.70 12.59 -11.13
C PRO A 194 -5.37 11.85 -10.87
N GLY A 195 -5.25 11.18 -9.72
CA GLY A 195 -4.08 10.36 -9.38
C GLY A 195 -3.94 9.14 -10.29
N ILE A 196 -5.05 8.46 -10.63
CA ILE A 196 -5.04 7.33 -11.58
C ILE A 196 -4.57 7.79 -12.96
N ARG A 197 -5.06 8.93 -13.45
CA ARG A 197 -4.63 9.50 -14.73
C ARG A 197 -3.15 9.87 -14.73
N ARG A 198 -2.65 10.53 -13.67
CA ARG A 198 -1.21 10.81 -13.52
C ARG A 198 -0.38 9.52 -13.49
N LEU A 199 -0.84 8.48 -12.77
CA LEU A 199 -0.15 7.20 -12.68
C LEU A 199 -0.05 6.49 -14.04
N ALA A 200 -1.03 6.68 -14.90
CA ALA A 200 -0.98 6.16 -16.28
C ALA A 200 0.17 6.79 -17.08
N GLU A 201 0.52 8.07 -16.82
CA GLU A 201 1.63 8.77 -17.47
C GLU A 201 3.00 8.24 -17.02
N GLU A 202 3.12 7.78 -15.77
CA GLU A 202 4.36 7.19 -15.24
C GLU A 202 4.74 5.88 -15.94
N ALA A 203 3.78 5.20 -16.56
CA ALA A 203 3.93 3.93 -17.27
C ALA A 203 4.64 2.83 -16.44
N LEU A 204 4.58 2.91 -15.12
CA LEU A 204 5.18 1.92 -14.21
C LEU A 204 4.42 0.59 -14.31
N PRO A 205 5.10 -0.55 -14.51
CA PRO A 205 4.43 -1.84 -14.70
C PRO A 205 3.95 -2.47 -13.38
N ILE A 206 3.35 -1.69 -12.48
CA ILE A 206 2.73 -2.14 -11.23
C ILE A 206 1.34 -2.75 -11.47
N THR A 207 0.78 -3.41 -10.46
CA THR A 207 -0.64 -3.76 -10.43
C THR A 207 -1.42 -2.62 -9.77
N LEU A 208 -2.45 -2.12 -10.47
CA LEU A 208 -3.38 -1.13 -9.91
C LEU A 208 -4.58 -1.86 -9.30
N SER A 209 -4.82 -1.67 -8.00
CA SER A 209 -5.99 -2.19 -7.29
C SER A 209 -6.98 -1.06 -7.03
N ILE A 210 -8.23 -1.23 -7.45
CA ILE A 210 -9.30 -0.23 -7.32
C ILE A 210 -10.28 -0.68 -6.24
N SER A 211 -10.36 0.03 -5.14
CA SER A 211 -11.39 -0.16 -4.13
C SER A 211 -12.75 0.29 -4.68
N LEU A 212 -13.48 -0.65 -5.32
CA LEU A 212 -14.78 -0.37 -5.94
C LEU A 212 -15.93 -0.54 -4.95
N HIS A 213 -16.03 -1.69 -4.31
CA HIS A 213 -16.89 -2.08 -3.19
C HIS A 213 -18.41 -1.93 -3.41
N ALA A 214 -18.86 -1.51 -4.58
CA ALA A 214 -20.26 -1.43 -4.96
C ALA A 214 -20.43 -1.53 -6.49
N SER A 215 -21.64 -1.85 -6.93
CA SER A 215 -22.01 -1.89 -8.36
C SER A 215 -22.83 -0.67 -8.81
N ASP A 216 -23.16 0.24 -7.88
CA ASP A 216 -23.92 1.47 -8.10
C ASP A 216 -23.42 2.62 -7.24
N ASP A 217 -23.71 3.86 -7.65
CA ASP A 217 -23.23 5.07 -6.99
C ASP A 217 -23.88 5.34 -5.63
N GLU A 218 -25.11 4.91 -5.41
CA GLU A 218 -25.81 5.08 -4.14
C GLU A 218 -25.12 4.27 -3.05
N THR A 219 -24.98 2.97 -3.28
CA THR A 219 -24.27 2.04 -2.36
C THR A 219 -22.81 2.47 -2.18
N ARG A 220 -22.12 2.83 -3.28
CA ARG A 220 -20.73 3.26 -3.18
C ARG A 220 -20.56 4.54 -2.38
N SER A 221 -21.44 5.54 -2.57
CA SER A 221 -21.39 6.80 -1.82
C SER A 221 -21.70 6.62 -0.35
N ALA A 222 -22.57 5.65 -0.01
CA ALA A 222 -22.88 5.28 1.36
C ALA A 222 -21.67 4.62 2.07
N LEU A 223 -20.87 3.84 1.35
CA LEU A 223 -19.69 3.15 1.88
C LEU A 223 -18.40 3.98 1.80
N MET A 224 -18.25 4.73 0.71
CA MET A 224 -17.03 5.46 0.33
C MET A 224 -17.37 6.88 -0.11
N PRO A 225 -17.25 7.89 0.77
CA PRO A 225 -17.60 9.28 0.45
C PRO A 225 -16.86 9.87 -0.76
N VAL A 226 -15.70 9.33 -1.12
CA VAL A 226 -14.92 9.73 -2.30
C VAL A 226 -15.73 9.61 -3.60
N ASN A 227 -16.72 8.71 -3.64
CA ASN A 227 -17.61 8.52 -4.79
C ASN A 227 -18.43 9.78 -5.13
N LYS A 228 -18.74 10.62 -4.13
CA LYS A 228 -19.46 11.89 -4.35
C LYS A 228 -18.64 12.85 -5.21
N LYS A 229 -17.31 12.73 -5.17
CA LYS A 229 -16.41 13.56 -5.97
C LYS A 229 -16.09 12.91 -7.32
N TRP A 230 -15.94 11.61 -7.34
CA TRP A 230 -15.62 10.83 -8.54
C TRP A 230 -16.54 9.60 -8.61
N PRO A 231 -17.70 9.73 -9.29
CA PRO A 231 -18.65 8.64 -9.48
C PRO A 231 -18.04 7.44 -10.21
N ILE A 232 -18.70 6.28 -10.10
CA ILE A 232 -18.24 5.02 -10.69
C ILE A 232 -17.93 5.18 -12.19
N ALA A 233 -18.75 5.88 -12.93
CA ALA A 233 -18.55 6.07 -14.37
C ALA A 233 -17.22 6.77 -14.68
N GLU A 234 -16.88 7.83 -13.94
CA GLU A 234 -15.64 8.58 -14.10
C GLU A 234 -14.43 7.73 -13.66
N LEU A 235 -14.58 7.01 -12.52
CA LEU A 235 -13.55 6.11 -12.02
C LEU A 235 -13.23 5.01 -13.05
N LEU A 236 -14.23 4.34 -13.59
CA LEU A 236 -14.04 3.26 -14.57
C LEU A 236 -13.49 3.80 -15.90
N SER A 237 -13.89 4.99 -16.32
CA SER A 237 -13.26 5.67 -17.48
C SER A 237 -11.75 5.84 -17.27
N ALA A 238 -11.34 6.36 -16.11
CA ALA A 238 -9.91 6.49 -15.79
C ALA A 238 -9.17 5.14 -15.73
N CYS A 239 -9.84 4.09 -15.26
CA CYS A 239 -9.30 2.73 -15.28
C CYS A 239 -9.09 2.20 -16.72
N VAL A 240 -10.05 2.44 -17.60
CA VAL A 240 -9.95 2.07 -19.03
C VAL A 240 -8.78 2.82 -19.69
N ASP A 241 -8.64 4.11 -19.43
CA ASP A 241 -7.53 4.93 -19.96
C ASP A 241 -6.18 4.42 -19.42
N TYR A 242 -6.10 4.12 -18.12
CA TYR A 242 -4.92 3.51 -17.51
C TYR A 242 -4.55 2.19 -18.19
N TYR A 243 -5.54 1.29 -18.39
CA TYR A 243 -5.29 0.02 -19.07
C TYR A 243 -4.82 0.19 -20.50
N LYS A 244 -5.49 1.05 -21.28
CA LYS A 244 -5.10 1.33 -22.67
C LYS A 244 -3.67 1.80 -22.79
N LYS A 245 -3.21 2.63 -21.85
CA LYS A 245 -1.87 3.22 -21.85
C LYS A 245 -0.79 2.26 -21.33
N THR A 246 -1.08 1.56 -20.24
CA THR A 246 -0.06 0.74 -19.56
C THR A 246 -0.11 -0.73 -19.95
N ARG A 247 -1.24 -1.22 -20.46
CA ARG A 247 -1.53 -2.64 -20.70
C ARG A 247 -1.37 -3.50 -19.43
N ARG A 248 -1.45 -2.86 -18.25
CA ARG A 248 -1.28 -3.53 -16.97
C ARG A 248 -2.62 -3.92 -16.37
N ARG A 249 -2.60 -5.08 -15.71
CA ARG A 249 -3.77 -5.63 -15.01
C ARG A 249 -4.28 -4.64 -13.97
N ILE A 250 -5.61 -4.49 -13.94
CA ILE A 250 -6.34 -3.84 -12.86
C ILE A 250 -7.07 -4.92 -12.06
N SER A 251 -6.99 -4.83 -10.73
CA SER A 251 -7.76 -5.65 -9.79
C SER A 251 -8.83 -4.79 -9.13
N PHE A 252 -10.09 -5.22 -9.17
CA PHE A 252 -11.19 -4.53 -8.48
C PHE A 252 -11.39 -5.19 -7.13
N GLU A 253 -11.10 -4.46 -6.06
CA GLU A 253 -11.32 -4.91 -4.69
C GLU A 253 -12.80 -4.69 -4.34
N TYR A 254 -13.46 -5.73 -3.84
CA TYR A 254 -14.87 -5.68 -3.49
C TYR A 254 -15.09 -6.30 -2.10
N THR A 255 -15.31 -5.44 -1.10
CA THR A 255 -15.58 -5.88 0.27
C THR A 255 -17.05 -6.26 0.40
N LEU A 256 -17.32 -7.52 0.66
CA LEU A 256 -18.65 -8.05 0.91
C LEU A 256 -19.07 -7.72 2.34
N ILE A 257 -20.17 -6.97 2.47
CA ILE A 257 -20.77 -6.52 3.75
C ILE A 257 -22.18 -7.07 3.83
N ALA A 258 -22.45 -7.89 4.85
CA ALA A 258 -23.72 -8.57 5.02
C ALA A 258 -24.93 -7.63 4.94
N GLY A 259 -25.86 -7.95 4.06
CA GLY A 259 -27.11 -7.21 3.85
C GLY A 259 -26.93 -5.83 3.22
N LYS A 260 -25.76 -5.51 2.63
CA LYS A 260 -25.52 -4.22 1.94
C LYS A 260 -25.19 -4.39 0.46
N ASN A 261 -24.21 -5.23 0.14
CA ASN A 261 -23.68 -5.36 -1.21
C ASN A 261 -23.30 -6.81 -1.56
N ASP A 262 -23.78 -7.78 -0.79
CA ASP A 262 -23.40 -9.20 -0.89
C ASP A 262 -24.51 -10.09 -1.52
N THR A 263 -25.44 -9.49 -2.28
CA THR A 263 -26.54 -10.23 -2.93
C THR A 263 -26.13 -10.79 -4.29
N GLU A 264 -26.86 -11.81 -4.78
CA GLU A 264 -26.67 -12.36 -6.15
C GLU A 264 -26.92 -11.31 -7.23
N GLU A 265 -27.92 -10.46 -7.04
CA GLU A 265 -28.22 -9.35 -7.96
C GLU A 265 -27.07 -8.37 -8.02
N GLY A 266 -26.44 -8.08 -6.86
CA GLY A 266 -25.22 -7.26 -6.77
C GLY A 266 -24.06 -7.86 -7.57
N ALA A 267 -23.86 -9.18 -7.52
CA ALA A 267 -22.83 -9.87 -8.31
C ALA A 267 -23.09 -9.74 -9.82
N ARG A 268 -24.34 -9.92 -10.25
CA ARG A 268 -24.74 -9.76 -11.68
C ARG A 268 -24.57 -8.32 -12.13
N ALA A 269 -24.99 -7.35 -11.33
CA ALA A 269 -24.83 -5.93 -11.59
C ALA A 269 -23.35 -5.54 -11.71
N LEU A 270 -22.49 -6.03 -10.80
CA LEU A 270 -21.05 -5.81 -10.87
C LEU A 270 -20.42 -6.36 -12.15
N ALA A 271 -20.78 -7.58 -12.54
CA ALA A 271 -20.30 -8.18 -13.78
C ALA A 271 -20.72 -7.35 -15.00
N ALA A 272 -21.98 -6.94 -15.06
CA ALA A 272 -22.50 -6.09 -16.15
C ALA A 272 -21.79 -4.73 -16.19
N LEU A 273 -21.60 -4.08 -15.04
CA LEU A 273 -20.91 -2.80 -14.91
C LEU A 273 -19.48 -2.88 -15.47
N LEU A 274 -18.68 -3.84 -15.03
CA LEU A 274 -17.30 -3.99 -15.47
C LEU A 274 -17.20 -4.36 -16.96
N LYS A 275 -18.02 -5.29 -17.44
CA LYS A 275 -18.04 -5.68 -18.85
C LYS A 275 -18.46 -4.53 -19.77
N ASN A 276 -19.43 -3.70 -19.35
CA ASN A 276 -19.85 -2.53 -20.10
C ASN A 276 -18.76 -1.46 -20.15
N ALA A 277 -18.12 -1.17 -19.02
CA ALA A 277 -17.06 -0.17 -18.93
C ALA A 277 -15.84 -0.53 -19.79
N PHE A 278 -15.45 -1.81 -19.81
CA PHE A 278 -14.28 -2.30 -20.55
C PHE A 278 -14.63 -2.87 -21.95
N ARG A 279 -15.86 -2.63 -22.43
CA ARG A 279 -16.29 -3.08 -23.76
C ARG A 279 -15.35 -2.55 -24.84
N GLY A 280 -14.93 -3.42 -25.75
CA GLY A 280 -14.01 -3.08 -26.84
C GLY A 280 -12.54 -3.03 -26.40
N THR A 281 -12.23 -3.50 -25.19
CA THR A 281 -10.85 -3.75 -24.75
C THR A 281 -10.62 -5.25 -24.55
N ASP A 282 -9.35 -5.64 -24.53
CA ASP A 282 -8.90 -6.99 -24.17
C ASP A 282 -8.47 -7.09 -22.69
N ALA A 283 -8.89 -6.15 -21.84
CA ALA A 283 -8.53 -6.11 -20.43
C ALA A 283 -9.05 -7.34 -19.68
N PRO A 284 -8.19 -8.08 -18.98
CA PRO A 284 -8.64 -9.16 -18.11
C PRO A 284 -9.34 -8.55 -16.88
N LEU A 285 -10.66 -8.81 -16.78
CA LEU A 285 -11.44 -8.36 -15.63
C LEU A 285 -11.21 -9.29 -14.44
N HIS A 286 -10.77 -8.72 -13.34
CA HIS A 286 -10.53 -9.47 -12.09
C HIS A 286 -11.13 -8.73 -10.90
N VAL A 287 -11.89 -9.46 -10.09
CA VAL A 287 -12.46 -8.98 -8.83
C VAL A 287 -11.87 -9.79 -7.67
N ASN A 288 -11.32 -9.08 -6.71
CA ASN A 288 -10.83 -9.67 -5.46
C ASN A 288 -11.87 -9.44 -4.37
N LEU A 289 -12.57 -10.51 -3.98
CA LEU A 289 -13.63 -10.47 -2.98
C LEU A 289 -13.03 -10.54 -1.59
N ILE A 290 -13.36 -9.57 -0.75
CA ILE A 290 -12.90 -9.47 0.62
C ILE A 290 -14.14 -9.58 1.52
N ARG A 291 -14.22 -10.58 2.39
CA ARG A 291 -15.24 -10.55 3.45
C ARG A 291 -14.84 -9.47 4.45
N VAL A 292 -15.76 -8.53 4.75
CA VAL A 292 -15.44 -7.40 5.63
C VAL A 292 -14.86 -7.89 6.96
N ASN A 293 -13.79 -7.27 7.41
CA ASN A 293 -13.22 -7.56 8.72
C ASN A 293 -13.92 -6.70 9.78
N ALA A 294 -14.18 -7.29 10.94
CA ALA A 294 -14.83 -6.57 12.02
C ALA A 294 -13.99 -5.37 12.47
N VAL A 295 -14.62 -4.21 12.48
CA VAL A 295 -14.14 -2.98 13.08
C VAL A 295 -15.29 -2.53 13.99
N GLU A 296 -15.08 -2.55 15.30
CA GLU A 296 -16.15 -2.34 16.30
C GLU A 296 -16.95 -1.07 16.05
N GLU A 297 -16.25 0.01 15.73
CA GLU A 297 -16.86 1.33 15.54
C GLU A 297 -17.73 1.42 14.29
N THR A 298 -17.62 0.48 13.35
CA THR A 298 -18.38 0.53 12.09
C THR A 298 -19.69 -0.22 12.15
N GLY A 299 -19.82 -1.17 13.06
CA GLY A 299 -21.00 -2.05 13.19
C GLY A 299 -21.26 -2.93 11.94
N MET A 300 -20.32 -2.99 11.00
CA MET A 300 -20.47 -3.77 9.77
C MET A 300 -20.21 -5.24 10.02
N ARG A 301 -21.09 -6.11 9.49
CA ARG A 301 -21.04 -7.55 9.70
C ARG A 301 -20.49 -8.27 8.49
N GLN A 302 -19.70 -9.29 8.75
CA GLN A 302 -19.20 -10.22 7.76
C GLN A 302 -20.32 -11.15 7.26
N GLY A 303 -20.42 -11.31 5.94
CA GLY A 303 -21.26 -12.34 5.32
C GLY A 303 -20.70 -13.74 5.49
N SER A 304 -21.49 -14.76 5.13
CA SER A 304 -21.07 -16.16 5.19
C SER A 304 -19.97 -16.49 4.18
N VAL A 305 -19.28 -17.59 4.39
CA VAL A 305 -18.29 -18.13 3.42
C VAL A 305 -19.01 -18.57 2.16
N GLU A 306 -20.14 -19.25 2.33
CA GLU A 306 -20.99 -19.76 1.27
C GLU A 306 -21.49 -18.63 0.37
N GLY A 307 -21.97 -17.52 0.97
CA GLY A 307 -22.38 -16.32 0.23
C GLY A 307 -21.24 -15.70 -0.59
N ALA A 308 -20.04 -15.61 -0.01
CA ALA A 308 -18.90 -15.10 -0.74
C ALA A 308 -18.47 -16.01 -1.89
N ASN A 309 -18.52 -17.34 -1.72
CA ASN A 309 -18.24 -18.31 -2.78
C ASN A 309 -19.29 -18.23 -3.88
N ARG A 310 -20.58 -18.15 -3.50
CA ARG A 310 -21.68 -17.98 -4.46
C ARG A 310 -21.54 -16.69 -5.29
N PHE A 311 -21.18 -15.59 -4.65
CA PHE A 311 -20.89 -14.34 -5.34
C PHE A 311 -19.75 -14.49 -6.36
N ALA A 312 -18.67 -15.18 -5.98
CA ALA A 312 -17.56 -15.48 -6.87
C ALA A 312 -17.97 -16.39 -8.05
N GLU A 313 -18.76 -17.44 -7.81
CA GLU A 313 -19.29 -18.33 -8.85
C GLU A 313 -20.09 -17.56 -9.90
N ILE A 314 -20.97 -16.65 -9.45
CA ILE A 314 -21.77 -15.82 -10.35
C ILE A 314 -20.88 -14.93 -11.23
N LEU A 315 -19.88 -14.25 -10.65
CA LEU A 315 -18.94 -13.44 -11.42
C LEU A 315 -18.19 -14.29 -12.44
N ASN A 316 -17.64 -15.43 -12.02
CA ASN A 316 -16.91 -16.34 -12.90
C ASN A 316 -17.78 -16.89 -14.04
N SER A 317 -19.03 -17.27 -13.76
CA SER A 317 -19.99 -17.74 -14.79
C SER A 317 -20.34 -16.65 -15.83
N LEU A 318 -20.20 -15.39 -15.43
CA LEU A 318 -20.42 -14.22 -16.30
C LEU A 318 -19.14 -13.70 -16.97
N GLY A 319 -18.02 -14.45 -16.85
CA GLY A 319 -16.74 -14.10 -17.51
C GLY A 319 -15.93 -13.01 -16.81
N VAL A 320 -16.19 -12.75 -15.53
CA VAL A 320 -15.38 -11.89 -14.68
C VAL A 320 -14.64 -12.77 -13.67
N VAL A 321 -13.32 -12.86 -13.79
CA VAL A 321 -12.52 -13.70 -12.87
C VAL A 321 -12.64 -13.15 -11.45
N ALA A 322 -13.10 -13.97 -10.53
CA ALA A 322 -13.27 -13.60 -9.14
C ALA A 322 -12.52 -14.56 -8.20
N THR A 323 -11.84 -13.99 -7.20
CA THR A 323 -11.14 -14.75 -6.15
C THR A 323 -11.59 -14.27 -4.79
N VAL A 324 -11.85 -15.19 -3.86
CA VAL A 324 -12.12 -14.85 -2.46
C VAL A 324 -10.79 -14.80 -1.71
N ARG A 325 -10.46 -13.63 -1.18
CA ARG A 325 -9.19 -13.39 -0.48
C ARG A 325 -9.13 -14.17 0.83
N ARG A 326 -8.00 -14.84 1.05
CA ARG A 326 -7.72 -15.47 2.34
C ARG A 326 -7.58 -14.41 3.42
N ARG A 327 -8.15 -14.64 4.57
CA ARG A 327 -7.96 -13.83 5.76
C ARG A 327 -6.71 -14.30 6.49
N LEU A 328 -5.74 -13.42 6.67
CA LEU A 328 -4.51 -13.66 7.41
C LEU A 328 -4.44 -12.73 8.63
N GLY A 329 -3.75 -13.16 9.70
CA GLY A 329 -3.53 -12.37 10.91
C GLY A 329 -4.81 -11.96 11.61
N SER A 330 -5.83 -12.82 11.61
CA SER A 330 -7.15 -12.49 12.17
C SER A 330 -7.14 -12.33 13.69
N ASP A 331 -6.25 -13.02 14.37
CA ASP A 331 -6.05 -12.99 15.82
C ASP A 331 -5.25 -11.77 16.30
N VAL A 332 -4.58 -11.08 15.39
CA VAL A 332 -3.78 -9.86 15.69
C VAL A 332 -4.34 -8.60 15.00
N ASN A 333 -5.58 -8.64 14.52
CA ASN A 333 -6.22 -7.53 13.80
C ASN A 333 -5.33 -6.97 12.67
N ALA A 334 -4.73 -7.87 11.88
CA ALA A 334 -3.82 -7.50 10.78
C ALA A 334 -4.50 -7.50 9.41
N ALA A 335 -5.80 -7.75 9.34
CA ALA A 335 -6.51 -7.82 8.07
C ALA A 335 -6.85 -6.42 7.51
N CYS A 336 -7.16 -6.38 6.20
CA CYS A 336 -7.51 -5.13 5.50
C CYS A 336 -8.63 -4.37 6.21
N GLY A 337 -8.46 -3.06 6.34
CA GLY A 337 -9.39 -2.16 7.01
C GLY A 337 -9.27 -2.12 8.54
N GLN A 338 -8.43 -2.96 9.15
CA GLN A 338 -8.25 -3.01 10.61
C GLN A 338 -7.05 -2.19 11.13
N LEU A 339 -6.16 -1.76 10.23
CA LEU A 339 -4.98 -0.98 10.63
C LEU A 339 -5.38 0.43 11.09
N ARG A 340 -4.78 0.86 12.19
CA ARG A 340 -5.11 2.11 12.88
C ARG A 340 -3.89 2.99 13.05
N ARG A 341 -4.13 4.30 13.09
CA ARG A 341 -3.17 5.24 13.64
C ARG A 341 -3.07 5.03 15.15
N ALA A 342 -1.85 4.93 15.66
CA ALA A 342 -1.56 5.01 17.09
C ALA A 342 -0.67 6.23 17.35
N SER A 343 -0.92 6.96 18.45
CA SER A 343 -0.01 8.01 18.91
C SER A 343 1.02 7.38 19.82
N GLY A 344 2.29 7.72 19.65
CA GLY A 344 3.36 7.25 20.53
C GLY A 344 3.04 7.58 21.98
N GLY A 345 3.00 6.56 22.85
CA GLY A 345 2.75 6.70 24.29
C GLY A 345 1.35 6.33 24.78
N LYS A 346 0.39 6.00 23.90
CA LYS A 346 -0.90 5.42 24.29
C LYS A 346 -1.22 4.22 23.41
N ALA A 347 -0.46 3.13 23.56
CA ALA A 347 -0.96 1.82 23.19
C ALA A 347 -2.09 1.51 24.16
N ASN A 348 -3.35 1.55 23.69
CA ASN A 348 -4.44 0.99 24.46
C ASN A 348 -4.11 -0.50 24.69
N GLU A 349 -3.78 -0.83 25.91
CA GLU A 349 -3.88 -2.18 26.45
C GLU A 349 -5.36 -2.56 26.41
N ASN A 350 -5.72 -3.38 25.44
CA ASN A 350 -6.88 -4.28 25.51
C ASN A 350 -6.65 -5.46 24.56
#